data_6d73b44015f088bf73fd16a0c59ee57c
#
_entry.id   6d73b44015f088bf73fd16a0c59ee57c
#
_cell.length_a   1.000
_cell.length_b   1.000
_cell.length_c   1.000
_cell.angle_alpha   90.00
_cell.angle_beta   90.00
_cell.angle_gamma   90.00
#
_symmetry.space_group_name_H-M   'P 1'
#
loop_
_entity.id
_entity.type
_entity.pdbx_description
1 polymer ?
#
loop_
_entity_poly.entity_id
_entity_poly.type
_entity_poly.pdbx_seq_one_letter_code
_entity_poly.pdbx_strand_id
1 'polypeptide(L)'
;MTKDDLVLQTLHNSNLTEELRDAEIEALARIITVREYKAGEAILKPGEIELKDTLLMLAEGDVEATATTGGEQMTLHLLQPGDLAGIIGFVGGNVSQVSASVVAKTDSKVLLLDRVRFEALLNSQPAIVYYVMRGIVRHVHGIVRRMNMQSVEMSNYLYRSQGRY
;
A
#
# COMPACT_ATOMS: atom_id res chain seq x y z
N MET A 1 -8.20 3.28 -22.64
CA MET A 1 -7.47 4.01 -21.59
C MET A 1 -5.99 3.68 -21.72
N THR A 2 -5.16 4.69 -21.86
CA THR A 2 -3.71 4.53 -21.89
C THR A 2 -3.15 4.20 -20.50
N LYS A 3 -1.87 3.77 -20.43
CA LYS A 3 -1.20 3.58 -19.12
C LYS A 3 -1.12 4.90 -18.34
N ASP A 4 -0.85 5.99 -19.03
CA ASP A 4 -0.77 7.32 -18.42
C ASP A 4 -2.12 7.78 -17.87
N ASP A 5 -3.20 7.53 -18.59
CA ASP A 5 -4.56 7.81 -18.12
C ASP A 5 -4.89 7.03 -16.85
N LEU A 6 -4.51 5.74 -16.80
CA LEU A 6 -4.72 4.90 -15.63
C LEU A 6 -3.95 5.44 -14.42
N VAL A 7 -2.69 5.84 -14.60
CA VAL A 7 -1.87 6.41 -13.53
C VAL A 7 -2.51 7.68 -13.00
N LEU A 8 -2.85 8.61 -13.87
CA LEU A 8 -3.46 9.89 -13.47
C LEU A 8 -4.80 9.67 -12.76
N GLN A 9 -5.66 8.83 -13.31
CA GLN A 9 -6.96 8.52 -12.70
C GLN A 9 -6.81 7.89 -11.31
N THR A 10 -5.88 6.93 -11.17
CA THR A 10 -5.63 6.28 -9.88
C THR A 10 -5.10 7.27 -8.87
N LEU A 11 -4.16 8.12 -9.25
CA LEU A 11 -3.61 9.15 -8.37
C LEU A 11 -4.67 10.19 -7.96
N HIS A 12 -5.47 10.69 -8.89
CA HIS A 12 -6.53 11.66 -8.56
C HIS A 12 -7.57 11.10 -7.58
N ASN A 13 -7.82 9.81 -7.61
CA ASN A 13 -8.77 9.15 -6.72
C ASN A 13 -8.15 8.65 -5.41
N SER A 14 -6.84 8.81 -5.24
CA SER A 14 -6.11 8.34 -4.05
C SER A 14 -6.06 9.39 -2.96
N ASN A 15 -6.23 8.95 -1.72
CA ASN A 15 -5.98 9.80 -0.54
C ASN A 15 -4.51 10.20 -0.41
N LEU A 16 -3.60 9.49 -1.08
CA LEU A 16 -2.18 9.78 -1.09
C LEU A 16 -1.85 11.15 -1.69
N THR A 17 -2.63 11.58 -2.68
CA THR A 17 -2.40 12.80 -3.45
C THR A 17 -3.42 13.89 -3.17
N GLU A 18 -4.22 13.75 -2.11
CA GLU A 18 -5.33 14.64 -1.80
C GLU A 18 -4.90 16.11 -1.60
N GLU A 19 -3.67 16.35 -1.15
CA GLU A 19 -3.12 17.69 -0.92
C GLU A 19 -2.28 18.20 -2.10
N LEU A 20 -2.12 17.42 -3.17
CA LEU A 20 -1.38 17.81 -4.37
C LEU A 20 -2.26 18.56 -5.36
N ARG A 21 -1.65 19.55 -6.02
CA ARG A 21 -2.26 20.22 -7.17
C ARG A 21 -2.09 19.36 -8.43
N ASP A 22 -2.91 19.60 -9.46
CA ASP A 22 -2.88 18.82 -10.70
C ASP A 22 -1.49 18.74 -11.34
N ALA A 23 -0.75 19.86 -11.40
CA ALA A 23 0.61 19.86 -11.92
C ALA A 23 1.58 19.01 -11.10
N GLU A 24 1.37 18.90 -9.78
CA GLU A 24 2.17 18.07 -8.89
C GLU A 24 1.81 16.58 -9.04
N ILE A 25 0.54 16.26 -9.25
CA ILE A 25 0.09 14.89 -9.57
C ILE A 25 0.69 14.44 -10.90
N GLU A 26 0.69 15.30 -11.93
CA GLU A 26 1.34 15.00 -13.22
C GLU A 26 2.85 14.75 -13.06
N ALA A 27 3.53 15.55 -12.25
CA ALA A 27 4.95 15.37 -11.98
C ALA A 27 5.23 14.04 -11.26
N LEU A 28 4.38 13.67 -10.30
CA LEU A 28 4.46 12.38 -9.62
C LEU A 28 4.18 11.22 -10.60
N ALA A 29 3.19 11.36 -11.45
CA ALA A 29 2.81 10.35 -12.45
C ALA A 29 3.98 9.98 -13.38
N ARG A 30 4.84 10.95 -13.73
CA ARG A 30 5.99 10.72 -14.62
C ARG A 30 7.04 9.75 -14.06
N ILE A 31 7.10 9.58 -12.75
CA ILE A 31 8.06 8.67 -12.11
C ILE A 31 7.43 7.34 -11.68
N ILE A 32 6.15 7.16 -11.93
CA ILE A 32 5.42 5.92 -11.62
C ILE A 32 5.44 5.01 -12.84
N THR A 33 5.62 3.72 -12.60
CA THR A 33 5.48 2.68 -13.61
C THR A 33 4.27 1.80 -13.32
N VAL A 34 3.67 1.22 -14.37
CA VAL A 34 2.56 0.29 -14.25
C VAL A 34 3.06 -1.11 -14.56
N ARG A 35 2.74 -2.06 -13.70
CA ARG A 35 2.99 -3.48 -13.93
C ARG A 35 1.68 -4.26 -13.87
N GLU A 36 1.54 -5.20 -14.80
CA GLU A 36 0.39 -6.10 -14.89
C GLU A 36 0.75 -7.45 -14.29
N TYR A 37 -0.19 -8.02 -13.53
CA TYR A 37 -0.07 -9.34 -12.93
C TYR A 37 -1.30 -10.16 -13.26
N LYS A 38 -1.09 -11.44 -13.58
CA LYS A 38 -2.17 -12.39 -13.76
C LYS A 38 -2.65 -12.94 -12.43
N ALA A 39 -3.90 -13.40 -12.40
CA ALA A 39 -4.43 -14.09 -11.23
C ALA A 39 -3.49 -15.21 -10.77
N GLY A 40 -3.15 -15.23 -9.49
CA GLY A 40 -2.23 -16.20 -8.88
C GLY A 40 -0.76 -15.79 -8.88
N GLU A 41 -0.37 -14.73 -9.61
CA GLU A 41 1.03 -14.26 -9.59
C GLU A 41 1.35 -13.54 -8.28
N ALA A 42 2.56 -13.82 -7.77
CA ALA A 42 3.09 -13.10 -6.62
C ALA A 42 3.62 -11.73 -7.04
N ILE A 43 3.17 -10.70 -6.35
CA ILE A 43 3.62 -9.31 -6.53
C ILE A 43 4.81 -9.04 -5.61
N LEU A 44 4.70 -9.42 -4.35
CA LEU A 44 5.78 -9.40 -3.37
C LEU A 44 5.92 -10.77 -2.71
N LYS A 45 7.15 -11.19 -2.49
CA LYS A 45 7.51 -12.39 -1.73
C LYS A 45 8.43 -12.03 -0.57
N PRO A 46 8.40 -12.77 0.55
CA PRO A 46 9.38 -12.59 1.62
C PRO A 46 10.81 -12.73 1.08
N GLY A 47 11.67 -11.79 1.43
CA GLY A 47 13.08 -11.80 1.01
C GLY A 47 13.35 -11.37 -0.44
N GLU A 48 12.33 -10.93 -1.18
CA GLU A 48 12.50 -10.41 -2.54
C GLU A 48 13.24 -9.07 -2.54
N ILE A 49 14.20 -8.92 -3.46
CA ILE A 49 15.06 -7.74 -3.53
C ILE A 49 14.51 -6.69 -4.50
N GLU A 50 13.84 -7.10 -5.57
CA GLU A 50 13.47 -6.24 -6.69
C GLU A 50 12.55 -5.09 -6.30
N LEU A 51 11.51 -5.33 -5.50
CA LEU A 51 10.50 -4.34 -5.10
C LEU A 51 10.61 -3.93 -3.62
N LYS A 52 11.72 -4.21 -2.97
CA LYS A 52 11.89 -3.96 -1.52
C LYS A 52 11.71 -2.50 -1.10
N ASP A 53 12.05 -1.58 -1.98
CA ASP A 53 12.02 -0.13 -1.73
C ASP A 53 10.94 0.57 -2.58
N THR A 54 9.93 -0.17 -2.98
CA THR A 54 8.88 0.29 -3.88
C THR A 54 7.54 0.36 -3.17
N LEU A 55 6.88 1.50 -3.27
CA LEU A 55 5.49 1.63 -2.87
C LEU A 55 4.59 1.10 -3.99
N LEU A 56 3.68 0.23 -3.63
CA LEU A 56 2.70 -0.36 -4.53
C LEU A 56 1.34 0.26 -4.28
N MET A 57 0.65 0.67 -5.35
CA MET A 57 -0.74 1.11 -5.29
C MET A 57 -1.56 0.27 -6.28
N LEU A 58 -2.60 -0.38 -5.80
CA LEU A 58 -3.49 -1.14 -6.67
C LEU A 58 -4.33 -0.18 -7.51
N ALA A 59 -4.26 -0.33 -8.83
CA ALA A 59 -5.07 0.45 -9.76
C ALA A 59 -6.31 -0.32 -10.24
N GLU A 60 -6.15 -1.59 -10.55
CA GLU A 60 -7.25 -2.47 -10.99
C GLU A 60 -7.04 -3.88 -10.43
N GLY A 61 -8.14 -4.56 -10.12
CA GLY A 61 -8.15 -5.94 -9.66
C GLY A 61 -8.25 -6.08 -8.15
N ASP A 62 -8.02 -7.31 -7.67
CA ASP A 62 -8.04 -7.68 -6.25
C ASP A 62 -6.72 -8.35 -5.88
N VAL A 63 -6.16 -7.93 -4.77
CA VAL A 63 -4.85 -8.39 -4.29
C VAL A 63 -4.96 -8.77 -2.82
N GLU A 64 -4.31 -9.86 -2.44
CA GLU A 64 -4.31 -10.37 -1.08
C GLU A 64 -2.90 -10.26 -0.48
N ALA A 65 -2.80 -9.64 0.69
CA ALA A 65 -1.61 -9.65 1.53
C ALA A 65 -1.76 -10.71 2.60
N THR A 66 -0.78 -11.63 2.69
CA THR A 66 -0.75 -12.70 3.68
C THR A 66 0.56 -12.67 4.46
N ALA A 67 0.51 -13.12 5.71
CA ALA A 67 1.70 -13.35 6.51
C ALA A 67 1.73 -14.79 6.99
N THR A 68 2.94 -15.33 7.15
CA THR A 68 3.15 -16.65 7.75
C THR A 68 3.65 -16.50 9.16
N THR A 69 2.92 -17.01 10.13
CA THR A 69 3.28 -17.01 11.55
C THR A 69 3.13 -18.42 12.10
N GLY A 70 4.21 -18.97 12.66
CA GLY A 70 4.18 -20.30 13.27
C GLY A 70 3.85 -21.44 12.29
N GLY A 71 4.13 -21.27 11.00
CA GLY A 71 3.84 -22.25 9.94
C GLY A 71 2.43 -22.14 9.36
N GLU A 72 1.59 -21.28 9.90
CA GLU A 72 0.25 -21.00 9.38
C GLU A 72 0.23 -19.70 8.56
N GLN A 73 -0.47 -19.76 7.44
CA GLN A 73 -0.67 -18.59 6.58
C GLN A 73 -1.96 -17.88 6.98
N MET A 74 -1.84 -16.59 7.31
CA MET A 74 -2.98 -15.73 7.63
C MET A 74 -3.16 -14.67 6.58
N THR A 75 -4.39 -14.46 6.13
CA THR A 75 -4.75 -13.29 5.33
C THR A 75 -4.75 -12.05 6.23
N LEU A 76 -3.87 -11.09 5.91
CA LEU A 76 -3.80 -9.83 6.63
C LEU A 76 -4.79 -8.81 6.08
N HIS A 77 -4.94 -8.77 4.76
CA HIS A 77 -5.69 -7.72 4.12
C HIS A 77 -6.01 -8.07 2.67
N LEU A 78 -7.21 -7.69 2.23
CA LEU A 78 -7.59 -7.64 0.81
C LEU A 78 -7.42 -6.21 0.32
N LEU A 79 -6.52 -6.03 -0.64
CA LEU A 79 -6.29 -4.73 -1.27
C LEU A 79 -7.32 -4.50 -2.37
N GLN A 80 -7.88 -3.31 -2.38
CA GLN A 80 -8.79 -2.82 -3.41
C GLN A 80 -8.14 -1.63 -4.14
N PRO A 81 -8.67 -1.22 -5.31
CA PRO A 81 -8.15 -0.07 -6.02
C PRO A 81 -7.99 1.16 -5.13
N GLY A 82 -6.80 1.76 -5.15
CA GLY A 82 -6.39 2.85 -4.27
C GLY A 82 -5.63 2.44 -3.01
N ASP A 83 -5.67 1.16 -2.63
CA ASP A 83 -4.92 0.66 -1.47
C ASP A 83 -3.42 0.55 -1.74
N LEU A 84 -2.64 0.66 -0.66
CA LEU A 84 -1.19 0.65 -0.69
C LEU A 84 -0.61 -0.64 -0.11
N ALA A 85 0.50 -1.08 -0.68
CA ALA A 85 1.33 -2.15 -0.13
C ALA A 85 2.81 -1.75 -0.21
N GLY A 86 3.66 -2.41 0.56
CA GLY A 86 5.11 -2.15 0.55
C GLY A 86 5.53 -0.87 1.26
N ILE A 87 4.69 -0.30 2.11
CA ILE A 87 4.97 0.97 2.82
C ILE A 87 6.25 0.86 3.64
N ILE A 88 6.44 -0.23 4.37
CA ILE A 88 7.60 -0.41 5.27
C ILE A 88 8.90 -0.35 4.48
N GLY A 89 9.00 -1.08 3.38
CA GLY A 89 10.18 -1.07 2.52
C GLY A 89 10.40 0.29 1.85
N PHE A 90 9.33 0.93 1.42
CA PHE A 90 9.39 2.25 0.79
C PHE A 90 9.88 3.33 1.74
N VAL A 91 9.40 3.35 2.98
CA VAL A 91 9.85 4.31 4.00
C VAL A 91 11.29 4.02 4.42
N GLY A 92 11.69 2.77 4.41
CA GLY A 92 13.05 2.34 4.76
C GLY A 92 13.27 2.24 6.27
N GLY A 93 14.52 2.01 6.64
CA GLY A 93 14.95 1.81 8.02
C GLY A 93 15.27 0.36 8.34
N ASN A 94 15.70 0.11 9.58
CA ASN A 94 16.09 -1.22 10.06
C ASN A 94 14.87 -2.06 10.51
N VAL A 95 13.74 -1.91 9.86
CA VAL A 95 12.58 -2.73 10.20
C VAL A 95 12.82 -4.12 9.64
N SER A 96 12.90 -5.07 10.55
CA SER A 96 13.11 -6.47 10.28
C SER A 96 12.15 -7.01 9.23
N GLN A 97 12.65 -7.98 8.49
CA GLN A 97 12.00 -8.73 7.43
C GLN A 97 10.52 -8.96 7.70
N VAL A 98 9.70 -8.30 6.89
CA VAL A 98 8.27 -8.60 6.86
C VAL A 98 8.11 -9.93 6.11
N SER A 99 7.59 -10.94 6.78
CA SER A 99 7.26 -12.23 6.18
C SER A 99 5.93 -12.19 5.43
N ALA A 100 5.60 -11.04 4.84
CA ALA A 100 4.36 -10.85 4.10
C ALA A 100 4.56 -11.17 2.61
N SER A 101 3.57 -11.85 2.05
CA SER A 101 3.42 -12.06 0.62
C SER A 101 2.26 -11.23 0.10
N VAL A 102 2.38 -10.73 -1.13
CA VAL A 102 1.31 -10.03 -1.83
C VAL A 102 1.06 -10.76 -3.15
N VAL A 103 -0.16 -11.26 -3.34
CA VAL A 103 -0.54 -12.11 -4.48
C VAL A 103 -1.77 -11.54 -5.16
N ALA A 104 -1.74 -11.48 -6.50
CA ALA A 104 -2.90 -11.10 -7.29
C ALA A 104 -3.97 -12.20 -7.22
N LYS A 105 -5.17 -11.86 -6.79
CA LYS A 105 -6.32 -12.78 -6.77
C LYS A 105 -7.04 -12.81 -8.11
N THR A 106 -7.04 -11.69 -8.79
CA THR A 106 -7.54 -11.52 -10.17
C THR A 106 -6.46 -10.88 -11.01
N ASP A 107 -6.64 -10.80 -12.31
CA ASP A 107 -5.77 -10.01 -13.18
C ASP A 107 -5.75 -8.58 -12.68
N SER A 108 -4.57 -8.06 -12.39
CA SER A 108 -4.40 -6.82 -11.64
C SER A 108 -3.39 -5.90 -12.29
N LYS A 109 -3.58 -4.59 -12.14
CA LYS A 109 -2.63 -3.55 -12.52
C LYS A 109 -2.19 -2.79 -11.27
N VAL A 110 -0.89 -2.69 -11.10
CA VAL A 110 -0.27 -2.08 -9.92
C VAL A 110 0.63 -0.93 -10.36
N LEU A 111 0.48 0.20 -9.68
CA LEU A 111 1.38 1.34 -9.82
C LEU A 111 2.58 1.13 -8.91
N LEU A 112 3.76 1.36 -9.44
CA LEU A 112 5.03 1.21 -8.72
C LEU A 112 5.71 2.57 -8.60
N LEU A 113 5.94 2.99 -7.36
CA LEU A 113 6.71 4.19 -7.03
C LEU A 113 8.01 3.79 -6.32
N ASP A 114 9.11 3.89 -7.05
CA ASP A 114 10.44 3.60 -6.52
C ASP A 114 10.92 4.71 -5.58
N ARG A 115 11.47 4.33 -4.41
CA ARG A 115 11.94 5.29 -3.40
C ARG A 115 13.03 6.23 -3.94
N VAL A 116 14.00 5.71 -4.67
CA VAL A 116 15.11 6.53 -5.17
C VAL A 116 14.61 7.59 -6.14
N ARG A 117 13.72 7.22 -7.05
CA ARG A 117 13.09 8.16 -7.98
C ARG A 117 12.22 9.20 -7.26
N PHE A 118 11.50 8.76 -6.24
CA PHE A 118 10.67 9.64 -5.42
C PHE A 118 11.52 10.63 -4.61
N GLU A 119 12.57 10.17 -3.95
CA GLU A 119 13.48 11.01 -3.18
C GLU A 119 14.23 12.03 -4.05
N ALA A 120 14.45 11.73 -5.32
CA ALA A 120 15.03 12.69 -6.26
C ALA A 120 14.17 13.97 -6.42
N LEU A 121 12.86 13.89 -6.17
CA LEU A 121 11.98 15.06 -6.16
C LEU A 121 12.25 16.03 -5.00
N LEU A 122 12.99 15.62 -3.97
CA LEU A 122 13.37 16.52 -2.86
C LEU A 122 14.14 17.74 -3.35
N ASN A 123 14.93 17.59 -4.40
CA ASN A 123 15.76 18.68 -4.95
C ASN A 123 14.98 19.65 -5.85
N SER A 124 13.96 19.15 -6.56
CA SER A 124 13.21 19.93 -7.55
C SER A 124 11.81 20.33 -7.09
N GLN A 125 11.12 19.44 -6.40
CA GLN A 125 9.72 19.61 -5.97
C GLN A 125 9.49 19.00 -4.58
N PRO A 126 10.11 19.58 -3.53
CA PRO A 126 10.03 19.01 -2.17
C PRO A 126 8.61 18.96 -1.61
N ALA A 127 7.73 19.84 -2.06
CA ALA A 127 6.33 19.85 -1.63
C ALA A 127 5.61 18.54 -1.99
N ILE A 128 5.89 17.94 -3.15
CA ILE A 128 5.32 16.66 -3.54
C ILE A 128 5.71 15.58 -2.53
N VAL A 129 6.98 15.51 -2.18
CA VAL A 129 7.49 14.52 -1.22
C VAL A 129 6.82 14.71 0.14
N TYR A 130 6.75 15.94 0.62
CA TYR A 130 6.13 16.24 1.91
C TYR A 130 4.66 15.83 1.96
N TYR A 131 3.86 16.22 0.97
CA TYR A 131 2.42 15.92 0.96
C TYR A 131 2.12 14.44 0.70
N VAL A 132 2.92 13.76 -0.12
CA VAL A 132 2.79 12.31 -0.31
C VAL A 132 3.11 11.56 0.98
N MET A 133 4.17 11.94 1.70
CA MET A 133 4.52 11.34 2.98
C MET A 133 3.42 11.57 4.03
N ARG A 134 2.81 12.75 4.06
CA ARG A 134 1.62 13.00 4.89
C ARG A 134 0.48 12.06 4.55
N GLY A 135 0.23 11.84 3.27
CA GLY A 135 -0.78 10.90 2.78
C GLY A 135 -0.51 9.47 3.25
N ILE A 136 0.74 9.04 3.20
CA ILE A 136 1.15 7.71 3.72
C ILE A 136 0.88 7.62 5.22
N VAL A 137 1.25 8.64 5.99
CA VAL A 137 1.01 8.65 7.45
C VAL A 137 -0.49 8.56 7.77
N ARG A 138 -1.34 9.31 7.05
CA ARG A 138 -2.80 9.20 7.21
C ARG A 138 -3.31 7.80 6.87
N HIS A 139 -2.79 7.18 5.81
CA HIS A 139 -3.15 5.82 5.42
C HIS A 139 -2.80 4.81 6.51
N VAL A 140 -1.58 4.87 7.05
CA VAL A 140 -1.12 4.01 8.15
C VAL A 140 -1.95 4.26 9.41
N HIS A 141 -2.22 5.52 9.73
CA HIS A 141 -3.08 5.87 10.87
C HIS A 141 -4.48 5.27 10.74
N GLY A 142 -5.05 5.29 9.54
CA GLY A 142 -6.33 4.66 9.25
C GLY A 142 -6.31 3.14 9.49
N ILE A 143 -5.22 2.46 9.12
CA ILE A 143 -5.04 1.03 9.40
C ILE A 143 -4.97 0.78 10.90
N VAL A 144 -4.14 1.52 11.63
CA VAL A 144 -4.00 1.39 13.09
C VAL A 144 -5.33 1.64 13.80
N ARG A 145 -6.06 2.65 13.37
CA ARG A 145 -7.39 2.96 13.93
C ARG A 145 -8.38 1.80 13.76
N ARG A 146 -8.41 1.19 12.58
CA ARG A 146 -9.27 0.01 12.33
C ARG A 146 -8.87 -1.17 13.21
N MET A 147 -7.58 -1.43 13.37
CA MET A 147 -7.07 -2.48 14.25
C MET A 147 -7.46 -2.24 15.70
N ASN A 148 -7.36 -1.01 16.19
CA ASN A 148 -7.75 -0.64 17.55
C ASN A 148 -9.25 -0.83 17.78
N MET A 149 -10.09 -0.46 16.82
CA MET A 149 -11.54 -0.68 16.90
C MET A 149 -11.89 -2.17 16.96
N GLN A 150 -11.26 -3.00 16.14
CA GLN A 150 -11.43 -4.45 16.17
C GLN A 150 -11.03 -5.06 17.52
N SER A 151 -9.95 -4.56 18.12
CA SER A 151 -9.51 -5.00 19.45
C SER A 151 -10.53 -4.64 20.53
N VAL A 152 -11.11 -3.46 20.48
CA VAL A 152 -12.17 -3.02 21.41
C VAL A 152 -13.42 -3.88 21.26
N GLU A 153 -13.85 -4.14 20.04
CA GLU A 153 -15.02 -4.99 19.76
C GLU A 153 -14.80 -6.42 20.26
N MET A 154 -13.62 -6.98 20.04
CA MET A 154 -13.26 -8.31 20.53
C MET A 154 -13.25 -8.34 22.06
N SER A 155 -12.69 -7.35 22.72
CA SER A 155 -12.70 -7.23 24.18
C SER A 155 -14.12 -7.16 24.73
N ASN A 156 -14.97 -6.33 24.13
CA ASN A 156 -16.38 -6.22 24.52
C ASN A 156 -17.14 -7.52 24.33
N TYR A 157 -16.87 -8.25 23.25
CA TYR A 157 -17.47 -9.56 23.01
C TYR A 157 -17.08 -10.56 24.09
N LEU A 158 -15.80 -10.63 24.45
CA LEU A 158 -15.29 -11.51 25.49
C LEU A 158 -15.88 -11.18 26.87
N TYR A 159 -15.98 -9.90 27.23
CA TYR A 159 -16.61 -9.49 28.50
C TYR A 159 -18.09 -9.85 28.55
N ARG A 160 -18.83 -9.67 27.47
CA ARG A 160 -20.24 -10.06 27.38
C ARG A 160 -20.46 -11.56 27.44
N SER A 161 -19.54 -12.34 26.88
CA SER A 161 -19.63 -13.80 26.92
C SER A 161 -19.29 -14.38 28.29
N GLN A 162 -18.43 -13.71 29.08
CA GLN A 162 -18.07 -14.12 30.44
C GLN A 162 -19.08 -13.66 31.52
N GLY A 163 -19.88 -12.66 31.23
CA GLY A 163 -20.90 -12.12 32.16
C GLY A 163 -22.24 -12.86 32.15
N ARG A 164 -22.35 -14.02 31.52
CA ARG A 164 -23.58 -14.84 31.45
C ARG A 164 -23.52 -16.08 32.34
N TYR A 165 -22.94 -15.98 33.52
CA TYR A 165 -23.07 -16.99 34.57
C TYR A 165 -23.73 -16.38 35.82
#